data_31c4b476053fe7b087099b626315936f
#
_entry.id   31c4b476053fe7b087099b626315936f
#
_cell.length_a   1.000
_cell.length_b   1.000
_cell.length_c   1.000
_cell.angle_alpha   90.00
_cell.angle_beta   90.00
_cell.angle_gamma   90.00
#
_symmetry.space_group_name_H-M   'P 1'
#
loop_
_entity.id
_entity.type
_entity.pdbx_description
1 polymer ?
#
loop_
_entity_poly.entity_id
_entity_poly.type
_entity_poly.pdbx_seq_one_letter_code
_entity_poly.pdbx_strand_id
1 'polypeptide(L)'
;MYPEIEPYDQGLLDVGDGHRVYWEVCGNPYGKPVVFLHGGPGGGSAPAHRRLFDPSAYRIVLIDQRGCGRSLPHAGDPGADLSANTTWHLVADLEVVREHLGIDRWQVFGGSWGSTLALAYAQTHPDRVTELVLRGVFTLRRRELDWYYGGGAGFLFPERWSRVVELAPDGDVISTYARLLHDPDPVVAEAAAVAWSVWEASTVTLVERPELVAAFARPRYALAFARIENHYFVNRGWLAEGQLLRDAGKLVGIPGVIVQGRYDVATPAVTAWELHRAWPGSELVMVPDAGHAYDEPGILKALVAATDRFR
;
A
#
# COMPACT_ATOMS: atom_id res chain seq x y z
N MET A 1 10.09 5.22 -16.86
CA MET A 1 9.70 6.28 -15.89
C MET A 1 9.91 7.66 -16.50
N TYR A 2 9.08 8.59 -16.12
CA TYR A 2 9.20 10.00 -16.45
C TYR A 2 10.37 10.68 -15.71
N PRO A 3 10.79 11.89 -16.13
CA PRO A 3 11.83 12.64 -15.43
C PRO A 3 11.49 12.93 -13.97
N GLU A 4 12.49 13.24 -13.17
CA GLU A 4 12.30 13.74 -11.80
C GLU A 4 11.68 15.13 -11.84
N ILE A 5 10.73 15.36 -10.94
CA ILE A 5 10.03 16.63 -10.77
C ILE A 5 9.86 16.93 -9.28
N GLU A 6 9.76 18.21 -8.96
CA GLU A 6 9.46 18.67 -7.59
C GLU A 6 7.99 19.04 -7.44
N PRO A 7 7.42 18.96 -6.23
CA PRO A 7 6.08 19.45 -5.97
C PRO A 7 6.05 20.96 -6.06
N TYR A 8 4.99 21.47 -6.66
CA TYR A 8 4.74 22.92 -6.65
C TYR A 8 3.87 23.37 -5.46
N ASP A 9 3.25 22.40 -4.77
CA ASP A 9 2.48 22.64 -3.55
C ASP A 9 2.54 21.39 -2.66
N GLN A 10 2.58 21.63 -1.33
CA GLN A 10 2.66 20.54 -0.33
C GLN A 10 2.32 21.07 1.06
N GLY A 11 1.89 20.18 1.94
CA GLY A 11 1.59 20.56 3.31
C GLY A 11 1.17 19.42 4.21
N LEU A 12 0.80 19.78 5.42
CA LEU A 12 0.15 18.91 6.40
C LEU A 12 -1.30 19.37 6.54
N LEU A 13 -2.26 18.51 6.24
CA LEU A 13 -3.68 18.77 6.34
C LEU A 13 -4.26 18.09 7.58
N ASP A 14 -4.98 18.85 8.40
CA ASP A 14 -5.74 18.30 9.53
C ASP A 14 -6.90 17.46 8.98
N VAL A 15 -6.95 16.19 9.39
CA VAL A 15 -7.96 15.22 8.98
C VAL A 15 -8.79 14.71 10.17
N GLY A 16 -8.72 15.42 11.29
CA GLY A 16 -9.40 15.06 12.53
C GLY A 16 -8.63 14.06 13.39
N ASP A 17 -9.17 13.76 14.58
CA ASP A 17 -8.64 12.80 15.54
C ASP A 17 -7.19 13.09 15.97
N GLY A 18 -6.73 14.34 15.83
CA GLY A 18 -5.34 14.72 16.11
C GLY A 18 -4.34 14.33 15.02
N HIS A 19 -4.81 13.84 13.87
CA HIS A 19 -3.96 13.47 12.74
C HIS A 19 -3.84 14.60 11.71
N ARG A 20 -2.62 14.76 11.18
CA ARG A 20 -2.32 15.61 10.03
C ARG A 20 -1.63 14.78 8.96
N VAL A 21 -2.26 14.62 7.80
CA VAL A 21 -1.68 13.88 6.69
C VAL A 21 -0.85 14.79 5.80
N TYR A 22 0.32 14.30 5.42
CA TYR A 22 1.13 14.99 4.42
C TYR A 22 0.58 14.72 3.03
N TRP A 23 0.52 15.78 2.25
CA TRP A 23 0.18 15.74 0.83
C TRP A 23 1.14 16.60 0.02
N GLU A 24 1.32 16.24 -1.24
CA GLU A 24 2.05 17.03 -2.21
C GLU A 24 1.40 16.94 -3.57
N VAL A 25 1.53 18.00 -4.37
CA VAL A 25 1.04 18.06 -5.74
C VAL A 25 2.18 18.46 -6.68
N CYS A 26 2.33 17.71 -7.77
CA CYS A 26 3.35 17.97 -8.78
C CYS A 26 2.79 17.77 -10.20
N GLY A 27 3.61 18.07 -11.21
CA GLY A 27 3.22 17.98 -12.62
C GLY A 27 2.43 19.19 -13.10
N ASN A 28 1.41 18.96 -13.95
CA ASN A 28 0.59 20.02 -14.55
C ASN A 28 -0.57 20.43 -13.62
N PRO A 29 -0.63 21.68 -13.14
CA PRO A 29 -1.72 22.15 -12.27
C PRO A 29 -3.11 22.05 -12.91
N TYR A 30 -3.18 22.06 -14.23
CA TYR A 30 -4.42 21.96 -15.01
C TYR A 30 -4.61 20.59 -15.63
N GLY A 31 -3.71 19.63 -15.34
CA GLY A 31 -3.75 18.29 -15.86
C GLY A 31 -4.83 17.43 -15.21
N LYS A 32 -4.96 16.21 -15.72
CA LYS A 32 -5.88 15.20 -15.16
C LYS A 32 -5.46 14.86 -13.72
N PRO A 33 -6.36 14.98 -12.72
CA PRO A 33 -6.01 14.64 -11.36
C PRO A 33 -5.79 13.14 -11.19
N VAL A 34 -4.71 12.77 -10.49
CA VAL A 34 -4.44 11.40 -10.05
C VAL A 34 -3.96 11.40 -8.60
N VAL A 35 -4.44 10.47 -7.79
CA VAL A 35 -3.93 10.21 -6.45
C VAL A 35 -3.15 8.90 -6.42
N PHE A 36 -1.95 8.93 -5.84
CA PHE A 36 -1.11 7.76 -5.59
C PHE A 36 -1.27 7.30 -4.14
N LEU A 37 -1.67 6.04 -3.97
CA LEU A 37 -1.86 5.39 -2.68
C LEU A 37 -0.74 4.36 -2.46
N HIS A 38 0.14 4.66 -1.50
CA HIS A 38 1.26 3.77 -1.18
C HIS A 38 0.83 2.49 -0.48
N GLY A 39 1.69 1.49 -0.53
CA GLY A 39 1.52 0.19 0.12
C GLY A 39 1.94 0.15 1.58
N GLY A 40 2.11 -1.05 2.08
CA GLY A 40 2.33 -1.46 3.45
C GLY A 40 1.09 -2.21 3.94
N PRO A 41 0.22 -1.58 4.79
CA PRO A 41 0.11 -0.14 5.09
C PRO A 41 1.32 0.43 5.86
N GLY A 42 1.56 1.73 5.70
CA GLY A 42 2.63 2.39 6.44
C GLY A 42 3.93 2.63 5.66
N GLY A 43 3.98 2.29 4.36
CA GLY A 43 5.18 2.45 3.54
C GLY A 43 5.59 3.90 3.26
N GLY A 44 4.62 4.82 3.20
CA GLY A 44 4.85 6.21 2.81
C GLY A 44 5.06 6.41 1.30
N SER A 45 4.98 7.65 0.86
CA SER A 45 5.26 8.01 -0.52
C SER A 45 6.71 8.53 -0.69
N ALA A 46 7.22 8.44 -1.91
CA ALA A 46 8.59 8.84 -2.26
C ALA A 46 8.62 9.59 -3.59
N PRO A 47 9.64 10.45 -3.84
CA PRO A 47 9.78 11.18 -5.09
C PRO A 47 9.75 10.29 -6.35
N ALA A 48 10.24 9.06 -6.24
CA ALA A 48 10.21 8.10 -7.35
C ALA A 48 8.79 7.76 -7.83
N HIS A 49 7.79 7.84 -6.95
CA HIS A 49 6.40 7.58 -7.32
C HIS A 49 5.81 8.63 -8.25
N ARG A 50 6.29 9.89 -8.21
CA ARG A 50 5.89 10.96 -9.14
C ARG A 50 6.15 10.57 -10.59
N ARG A 51 7.21 9.77 -10.81
CA ARG A 51 7.73 9.38 -12.13
C ARG A 51 6.93 8.28 -12.83
N LEU A 52 5.85 7.81 -12.21
CA LEU A 52 4.90 6.87 -12.81
C LEU A 52 3.90 7.56 -13.75
N PHE A 53 3.86 8.89 -13.75
CA PHE A 53 2.87 9.69 -14.45
C PHE A 53 3.54 10.71 -15.36
N ASP A 54 2.94 10.99 -16.53
CA ASP A 54 3.38 12.06 -17.42
C ASP A 54 3.14 13.42 -16.75
N PRO A 55 4.21 14.16 -16.37
CA PRO A 55 4.04 15.41 -15.65
C PRO A 55 3.43 16.53 -16.48
N SER A 56 3.38 16.38 -17.81
CA SER A 56 2.70 17.36 -18.69
C SER A 56 1.19 17.12 -18.75
N ALA A 57 0.73 15.90 -18.52
CA ALA A 57 -0.66 15.50 -18.62
C ALA A 57 -1.38 15.45 -17.28
N TYR A 58 -0.67 15.09 -16.21
CA TYR A 58 -1.25 14.82 -14.91
C TYR A 58 -1.00 15.91 -13.86
N ARG A 59 -2.03 16.17 -13.05
CA ARG A 59 -1.94 16.80 -11.73
C ARG A 59 -1.77 15.66 -10.71
N ILE A 60 -0.55 15.42 -10.28
CA ILE A 60 -0.17 14.23 -9.51
C ILE A 60 -0.22 14.55 -8.01
N VAL A 61 -1.06 13.85 -7.27
CA VAL A 61 -1.20 13.97 -5.81
C VAL A 61 -0.57 12.75 -5.15
N LEU A 62 0.41 12.96 -4.27
CA LEU A 62 0.94 11.94 -3.37
C LEU A 62 0.49 12.26 -1.94
N ILE A 63 0.15 11.21 -1.18
CA ILE A 63 -0.29 11.33 0.21
C ILE A 63 0.53 10.34 1.03
N ASP A 64 1.02 10.76 2.19
CA ASP A 64 1.48 9.84 3.21
C ASP A 64 0.30 9.56 4.15
N GLN A 65 -0.15 8.29 4.22
CA GLN A 65 -1.29 7.90 5.05
C GLN A 65 -1.00 8.13 6.54
N ARG A 66 -2.02 8.06 7.40
CA ARG A 66 -1.87 8.29 8.85
C ARG A 66 -0.73 7.46 9.44
N GLY A 67 0.07 8.07 10.28
CA GLY A 67 1.10 7.41 11.08
C GLY A 67 2.43 7.14 10.38
N CYS A 68 2.58 7.40 9.08
CA CYS A 68 3.79 7.09 8.34
C CYS A 68 4.36 8.27 7.55
N GLY A 69 5.58 8.10 7.04
CA GLY A 69 6.23 9.08 6.19
C GLY A 69 6.40 10.43 6.90
N ARG A 70 5.77 11.46 6.32
CA ARG A 70 5.78 12.83 6.82
C ARG A 70 4.50 13.20 7.58
N SER A 71 3.53 12.28 7.65
CA SER A 71 2.27 12.48 8.40
C SER A 71 2.49 12.39 9.90
N LEU A 72 1.62 13.08 10.66
CA LEU A 72 1.72 13.22 12.10
C LEU A 72 0.40 12.85 12.82
N PRO A 73 0.48 12.26 14.05
CA PRO A 73 1.68 11.75 14.71
C PRO A 73 2.27 10.56 13.97
N HIS A 74 3.58 10.30 14.14
CA HIS A 74 4.25 9.19 13.46
C HIS A 74 4.19 7.93 14.32
N ALA A 75 3.83 6.78 13.74
CA ALA A 75 3.63 5.51 14.46
C ALA A 75 4.91 4.93 15.10
N GLY A 76 6.08 5.41 14.67
CA GLY A 76 7.37 5.08 15.31
C GLY A 76 7.69 5.92 16.54
N ASP A 77 6.88 6.92 16.88
CA ASP A 77 7.11 7.75 18.06
C ASP A 77 6.58 7.04 19.32
N PRO A 78 7.20 7.31 20.50
CA PRO A 78 6.72 6.73 21.76
C PRO A 78 5.27 7.13 22.05
N GLY A 79 4.46 6.15 22.45
CA GLY A 79 3.06 6.39 22.81
C GLY A 79 2.13 6.71 21.64
N ALA A 80 2.55 6.47 20.39
CA ALA A 80 1.69 6.65 19.23
C ALA A 80 0.42 5.79 19.35
N ASP A 81 -0.74 6.44 19.25
CA ASP A 81 -2.06 5.79 19.23
C ASP A 81 -2.50 5.55 17.79
N LEU A 82 -2.85 4.31 17.47
CA LEU A 82 -3.35 3.90 16.16
C LEU A 82 -4.87 3.69 16.13
N SER A 83 -5.58 3.96 17.21
CA SER A 83 -7.04 3.70 17.30
C SER A 83 -7.85 4.41 16.22
N ALA A 84 -7.43 5.61 15.81
CA ALA A 84 -8.00 6.38 14.73
C ALA A 84 -7.26 6.18 13.38
N ASN A 85 -6.53 5.08 13.21
CA ASN A 85 -5.89 4.72 11.95
C ASN A 85 -6.50 3.41 11.42
N THR A 86 -7.61 3.52 10.72
CA THR A 86 -8.36 2.41 10.13
C THR A 86 -8.59 2.64 8.66
N THR A 87 -8.99 1.62 7.90
CA THR A 87 -9.35 1.76 6.47
C THR A 87 -10.37 2.87 6.25
N TRP A 88 -11.35 3.00 7.14
CA TRP A 88 -12.43 3.97 6.98
C TRP A 88 -12.00 5.40 7.31
N HIS A 89 -11.06 5.58 8.23
CA HIS A 89 -10.42 6.89 8.42
C HIS A 89 -9.61 7.27 7.17
N LEU A 90 -8.84 6.34 6.58
CA LEU A 90 -8.09 6.64 5.36
C LEU A 90 -9.00 6.94 4.16
N VAL A 91 -10.15 6.25 4.04
CA VAL A 91 -11.15 6.57 3.01
C VAL A 91 -11.71 7.99 3.21
N ALA A 92 -12.00 8.37 4.45
CA ALA A 92 -12.44 9.74 4.77
C ALA A 92 -11.34 10.78 4.51
N ASP A 93 -10.09 10.49 4.90
CA ASP A 93 -8.95 11.37 4.66
C ASP A 93 -8.76 11.68 3.16
N LEU A 94 -8.98 10.69 2.29
CA LEU A 94 -8.91 10.90 0.83
C LEU A 94 -9.94 11.93 0.36
N GLU A 95 -11.17 11.93 0.91
CA GLU A 95 -12.18 12.95 0.58
C GLU A 95 -11.76 14.33 1.12
N VAL A 96 -11.24 14.40 2.34
CA VAL A 96 -10.74 15.66 2.91
C VAL A 96 -9.62 16.26 2.05
N VAL A 97 -8.66 15.43 1.60
CA VAL A 97 -7.58 15.88 0.71
C VAL A 97 -8.11 16.28 -0.67
N ARG A 98 -9.02 15.48 -1.24
CA ARG A 98 -9.63 15.77 -2.55
C ARG A 98 -10.35 17.13 -2.53
N GLU A 99 -11.15 17.39 -1.51
CA GLU A 99 -11.90 18.64 -1.33
C GLU A 99 -10.96 19.82 -1.08
N HIS A 100 -9.95 19.65 -0.23
CA HIS A 100 -8.92 20.68 0.02
C HIS A 100 -8.22 21.11 -1.27
N LEU A 101 -7.95 20.17 -2.17
CA LEU A 101 -7.31 20.44 -3.47
C LEU A 101 -8.29 20.91 -4.56
N GLY A 102 -9.59 21.02 -4.27
CA GLY A 102 -10.61 21.42 -5.24
C GLY A 102 -10.76 20.42 -6.40
N ILE A 103 -10.53 19.14 -6.16
CA ILE A 103 -10.62 18.07 -7.16
C ILE A 103 -12.03 17.47 -7.08
N ASP A 104 -12.78 17.45 -8.18
CA ASP A 104 -14.09 16.82 -8.22
C ASP A 104 -13.97 15.29 -8.33
N ARG A 105 -13.16 14.81 -9.27
CA ARG A 105 -12.91 13.39 -9.53
C ARG A 105 -11.44 13.19 -9.86
N TRP A 106 -10.90 12.02 -9.54
CA TRP A 106 -9.53 11.68 -9.86
C TRP A 106 -9.36 10.23 -10.30
N GLN A 107 -8.30 9.97 -11.05
CA GLN A 107 -7.77 8.62 -11.23
C GLN A 107 -7.17 8.18 -9.89
N VAL A 108 -7.40 6.92 -9.50
CA VAL A 108 -6.80 6.35 -8.29
C VAL A 108 -5.79 5.29 -8.68
N PHE A 109 -4.56 5.48 -8.21
CA PHE A 109 -3.47 4.53 -8.41
C PHE A 109 -3.09 3.93 -7.06
N GLY A 110 -3.14 2.60 -6.94
CA GLY A 110 -2.81 1.90 -5.70
C GLY A 110 -2.03 0.62 -5.92
N GLY A 111 -0.97 0.40 -5.12
CA GLY A 111 -0.20 -0.82 -5.14
C GLY A 111 -0.17 -1.52 -3.78
N SER A 112 -0.25 -2.89 -3.76
CA SER A 112 -0.23 -3.65 -2.51
C SER A 112 -1.39 -3.23 -1.59
N TRP A 113 -1.15 -2.90 -0.34
CA TRP A 113 -2.15 -2.26 0.51
C TRP A 113 -2.83 -1.04 -0.16
N GLY A 114 -2.09 -0.25 -0.95
CA GLY A 114 -2.69 0.84 -1.72
C GLY A 114 -3.77 0.36 -2.68
N SER A 115 -3.74 -0.87 -3.18
CA SER A 115 -4.83 -1.46 -3.97
C SER A 115 -6.05 -1.79 -3.11
N THR A 116 -5.84 -2.24 -1.87
CA THR A 116 -6.92 -2.44 -0.88
C THR A 116 -7.65 -1.13 -0.61
N LEU A 117 -6.88 -0.07 -0.30
CA LEU A 117 -7.41 1.25 -0.04
C LEU A 117 -8.11 1.85 -1.27
N ALA A 118 -7.52 1.69 -2.46
CA ALA A 118 -8.12 2.13 -3.73
C ALA A 118 -9.47 1.46 -3.99
N LEU A 119 -9.57 0.15 -3.75
CA LEU A 119 -10.82 -0.60 -3.89
C LEU A 119 -11.85 -0.17 -2.85
N ALA A 120 -11.47 -0.05 -1.57
CA ALA A 120 -12.35 0.41 -0.50
C ALA A 120 -12.90 1.82 -0.80
N TYR A 121 -12.03 2.73 -1.25
CA TYR A 121 -12.41 4.08 -1.63
C TYR A 121 -13.34 4.09 -2.84
N ALA A 122 -12.98 3.43 -3.93
CA ALA A 122 -13.80 3.42 -5.16
C ALA A 122 -15.16 2.73 -4.97
N GLN A 123 -15.24 1.74 -4.09
CA GLN A 123 -16.52 1.08 -3.76
C GLN A 123 -17.39 1.93 -2.82
N THR A 124 -16.81 2.88 -2.10
CA THR A 124 -17.53 3.82 -1.22
C THR A 124 -17.91 5.10 -1.96
N HIS A 125 -17.03 5.61 -2.81
CA HIS A 125 -17.18 6.86 -3.56
C HIS A 125 -16.98 6.64 -5.07
N PRO A 126 -17.79 5.79 -5.73
CA PRO A 126 -17.59 5.45 -7.16
C PRO A 126 -17.67 6.68 -8.07
N ASP A 127 -18.49 7.67 -7.69
CA ASP A 127 -18.65 8.93 -8.45
C ASP A 127 -17.42 9.84 -8.37
N ARG A 128 -16.46 9.57 -7.48
CA ARG A 128 -15.22 10.34 -7.32
C ARG A 128 -14.04 9.74 -8.07
N VAL A 129 -14.22 8.56 -8.66
CA VAL A 129 -13.15 7.83 -9.37
C VAL A 129 -13.40 7.86 -10.86
N THR A 130 -12.39 8.29 -11.63
CA THR A 130 -12.44 8.26 -13.09
C THR A 130 -11.92 6.93 -13.63
N GLU A 131 -10.79 6.44 -13.15
CA GLU A 131 -10.19 5.14 -13.47
C GLU A 131 -9.41 4.59 -12.27
N LEU A 132 -9.15 3.28 -12.29
CA LEU A 132 -8.29 2.60 -11.32
C LEU A 132 -7.07 1.99 -12.01
N VAL A 133 -5.87 2.23 -11.46
CA VAL A 133 -4.67 1.49 -11.81
C VAL A 133 -4.18 0.79 -10.54
N LEU A 134 -4.23 -0.54 -10.56
CA LEU A 134 -3.88 -1.37 -9.41
C LEU A 134 -2.65 -2.22 -9.70
N ARG A 135 -1.78 -2.42 -8.70
CA ARG A 135 -0.62 -3.29 -8.78
C ARG A 135 -0.49 -4.17 -7.55
N GLY A 136 -0.15 -5.47 -7.76
CA GLY A 136 0.04 -6.39 -6.65
C GLY A 136 -1.19 -6.41 -5.75
N VAL A 137 -2.33 -6.86 -6.30
CA VAL A 137 -3.64 -6.73 -5.64
C VAL A 137 -3.68 -7.49 -4.33
N PHE A 138 -4.05 -6.78 -3.28
CA PHE A 138 -4.28 -7.30 -1.94
C PHE A 138 -5.72 -6.99 -1.52
N THR A 139 -6.46 -7.98 -1.03
CA THR A 139 -7.85 -7.81 -0.58
C THR A 139 -8.04 -8.10 0.90
N LEU A 140 -6.95 -8.37 1.61
CA LEU A 140 -6.87 -8.57 3.06
C LEU A 140 -7.79 -9.69 3.57
N ARG A 141 -7.97 -10.74 2.75
CA ARG A 141 -8.68 -11.95 3.17
C ARG A 141 -7.81 -12.81 4.08
N ARG A 142 -8.45 -13.61 4.92
CA ARG A 142 -7.77 -14.52 5.82
C ARG A 142 -6.73 -15.39 5.11
N ARG A 143 -7.08 -15.98 3.97
CA ARG A 143 -6.19 -16.85 3.22
C ARG A 143 -4.93 -16.14 2.68
N GLU A 144 -4.98 -14.81 2.45
CA GLU A 144 -3.83 -14.03 2.00
C GLU A 144 -2.87 -13.80 3.16
N LEU A 145 -3.40 -13.51 4.36
CA LEU A 145 -2.60 -13.43 5.58
C LEU A 145 -2.03 -14.79 5.98
N ASP A 146 -2.82 -15.86 5.89
CA ASP A 146 -2.36 -17.23 6.18
C ASP A 146 -1.26 -17.69 5.21
N TRP A 147 -1.33 -17.27 3.93
CA TRP A 147 -0.25 -17.49 2.98
C TRP A 147 1.03 -16.78 3.42
N TYR A 148 0.96 -15.52 3.79
CA TYR A 148 2.13 -14.69 3.97
C TYR A 148 2.71 -14.76 5.40
N TYR A 149 1.86 -14.84 6.41
CA TYR A 149 2.22 -14.91 7.83
C TYR A 149 1.87 -16.23 8.52
N GLY A 150 1.27 -17.15 7.81
CA GLY A 150 1.00 -18.52 8.30
C GLY A 150 2.00 -19.56 7.77
N GLY A 151 3.10 -19.13 7.16
CA GLY A 151 4.20 -19.99 6.72
C GLY A 151 4.14 -20.43 5.25
N GLY A 152 3.11 -20.12 4.48
CA GLY A 152 3.05 -20.50 3.06
C GLY A 152 4.20 -19.89 2.26
N ALA A 153 4.40 -18.58 2.33
CA ALA A 153 5.53 -17.89 1.71
C ALA A 153 6.89 -18.35 2.27
N GLY A 154 6.92 -18.79 3.52
CA GLY A 154 8.12 -19.34 4.17
C GLY A 154 8.70 -20.56 3.48
N PHE A 155 7.91 -21.31 2.68
CA PHE A 155 8.44 -22.42 1.87
C PHE A 155 9.40 -21.94 0.78
N LEU A 156 9.27 -20.68 0.34
CA LEU A 156 10.14 -20.08 -0.68
C LEU A 156 11.35 -19.35 -0.06
N PHE A 157 11.22 -18.88 1.19
CA PHE A 157 12.24 -18.09 1.90
C PHE A 157 12.44 -18.63 3.32
N PRO A 158 12.87 -19.92 3.50
CA PRO A 158 12.89 -20.54 4.81
C PRO A 158 13.88 -19.88 5.79
N GLU A 159 15.00 -19.35 5.29
CA GLU A 159 16.02 -18.65 6.10
C GLU A 159 15.54 -17.27 6.59
N ARG A 160 14.65 -16.64 5.84
CA ARG A 160 14.02 -15.37 6.25
C ARG A 160 12.86 -15.63 7.20
N TRP A 161 12.04 -16.62 6.88
CA TRP A 161 10.91 -17.01 7.70
C TRP A 161 11.31 -17.51 9.08
N SER A 162 12.42 -18.24 9.21
CA SER A 162 12.92 -18.72 10.51
C SER A 162 13.13 -17.58 11.50
N ARG A 163 13.58 -16.39 11.04
CA ARG A 163 13.76 -15.22 11.89
C ARG A 163 12.45 -14.66 12.43
N VAL A 164 11.39 -14.75 11.64
CA VAL A 164 10.06 -14.30 12.05
C VAL A 164 9.49 -15.22 13.13
N VAL A 165 9.58 -16.55 12.92
CA VAL A 165 9.00 -17.53 13.86
C VAL A 165 9.84 -17.73 15.12
N GLU A 166 11.14 -17.41 15.12
CA GLU A 166 11.97 -17.37 16.34
C GLU A 166 11.34 -16.50 17.44
N LEU A 167 10.66 -15.40 17.04
CA LEU A 167 9.97 -14.51 17.97
C LEU A 167 8.50 -14.91 18.23
N ALA A 168 7.96 -15.84 17.44
CA ALA A 168 6.57 -16.32 17.53
C ALA A 168 6.51 -17.84 17.56
N PRO A 169 7.06 -18.51 18.61
CA PRO A 169 7.18 -19.96 18.66
C PRO A 169 5.83 -20.70 18.67
N ASP A 170 4.74 -20.01 19.06
CA ASP A 170 3.38 -20.56 19.08
C ASP A 170 2.75 -20.66 17.68
N GLY A 171 3.43 -20.11 16.65
CA GLY A 171 2.96 -20.11 15.26
C GLY A 171 1.94 -19.02 14.92
N ASP A 172 1.39 -18.31 15.90
CA ASP A 172 0.52 -17.13 15.66
C ASP A 172 1.38 -15.86 15.56
N VAL A 173 1.97 -15.68 14.37
CA VAL A 173 2.87 -14.55 14.11
C VAL A 173 2.17 -13.22 14.31
N ILE A 174 0.98 -13.03 13.73
CA ILE A 174 0.28 -11.74 13.75
C ILE A 174 -0.05 -11.30 15.19
N SER A 175 -0.66 -12.18 16.00
CA SER A 175 -1.02 -11.84 17.37
C SER A 175 0.19 -11.71 18.30
N THR A 176 1.24 -12.50 18.06
CA THR A 176 2.46 -12.41 18.86
C THR A 176 3.19 -11.08 18.59
N TYR A 177 3.33 -10.71 17.33
CA TYR A 177 3.97 -9.42 16.97
C TYR A 177 3.13 -8.21 17.44
N ALA A 178 1.80 -8.31 17.52
CA ALA A 178 0.98 -7.25 18.11
C ALA A 178 1.40 -6.92 19.55
N ARG A 179 1.81 -7.92 20.33
CA ARG A 179 2.32 -7.70 21.69
C ARG A 179 3.76 -7.19 21.68
N LEU A 180 4.63 -7.81 20.88
CA LEU A 180 6.06 -7.47 20.85
C LEU A 180 6.30 -6.04 20.34
N LEU A 181 5.57 -5.59 19.32
CA LEU A 181 5.69 -4.24 18.73
C LEU A 181 5.29 -3.11 19.71
N HIS A 182 4.55 -3.47 20.75
CA HIS A 182 4.12 -2.55 21.81
C HIS A 182 4.72 -2.89 23.18
N ASP A 183 5.79 -3.71 23.19
CA ASP A 183 6.50 -4.05 24.43
C ASP A 183 7.07 -2.77 25.07
N PRO A 184 6.98 -2.63 26.43
CA PRO A 184 7.55 -1.49 27.13
C PRO A 184 9.08 -1.41 27.03
N ASP A 185 9.75 -2.54 26.77
CA ASP A 185 11.18 -2.56 26.44
C ASP A 185 11.38 -2.20 24.96
N PRO A 186 11.98 -1.03 24.66
CA PRO A 186 12.21 -0.61 23.30
C PRO A 186 13.12 -1.55 22.50
N VAL A 187 14.00 -2.31 23.16
CA VAL A 187 14.88 -3.29 22.50
C VAL A 187 14.06 -4.44 21.93
N VAL A 188 13.07 -4.93 22.70
CA VAL A 188 12.15 -5.98 22.25
C VAL A 188 11.28 -5.48 21.09
N ALA A 189 10.70 -4.29 21.21
CA ALA A 189 9.85 -3.71 20.18
C ALA A 189 10.62 -3.46 18.86
N GLU A 190 11.84 -2.95 18.95
CA GLU A 190 12.70 -2.71 17.79
C GLU A 190 13.12 -4.02 17.11
N ALA A 191 13.52 -5.04 17.89
CA ALA A 191 13.90 -6.35 17.34
C ALA A 191 12.73 -6.99 16.56
N ALA A 192 11.52 -6.94 17.11
CA ALA A 192 10.33 -7.43 16.45
C ALA A 192 10.03 -6.62 15.15
N ALA A 193 10.11 -5.30 15.23
CA ALA A 193 9.86 -4.44 14.08
C ALA A 193 10.85 -4.68 12.93
N VAL A 194 12.13 -4.87 13.25
CA VAL A 194 13.17 -5.18 12.26
C VAL A 194 12.92 -6.57 11.65
N ALA A 195 12.61 -7.61 12.45
CA ALA A 195 12.33 -8.94 11.93
C ALA A 195 11.14 -8.94 10.96
N TRP A 196 10.05 -8.24 11.32
CA TRP A 196 8.87 -8.05 10.48
C TRP A 196 9.21 -7.34 9.17
N SER A 197 9.85 -6.18 9.26
CA SER A 197 10.13 -5.33 8.08
C SER A 197 11.17 -5.96 7.13
N VAL A 198 12.13 -6.72 7.66
CA VAL A 198 13.10 -7.48 6.86
C VAL A 198 12.43 -8.62 6.12
N TRP A 199 11.46 -9.31 6.74
CA TRP A 199 10.64 -10.31 6.06
C TRP A 199 9.95 -9.71 4.83
N GLU A 200 9.24 -8.59 5.01
CA GLU A 200 8.58 -7.87 3.92
C GLU A 200 9.58 -7.50 2.80
N ALA A 201 10.66 -6.81 3.15
CA ALA A 201 11.64 -6.35 2.17
C ALA A 201 12.33 -7.47 1.39
N SER A 202 12.50 -8.64 2.02
CA SER A 202 13.17 -9.80 1.39
C SER A 202 12.28 -10.54 0.39
N THR A 203 10.97 -10.34 0.43
CA THR A 203 10.01 -11.14 -0.36
C THR A 203 9.29 -10.34 -1.44
N VAL A 204 9.38 -8.99 -1.41
CA VAL A 204 8.67 -8.13 -2.37
C VAL A 204 9.35 -7.99 -3.74
N THR A 205 10.58 -8.47 -3.90
CA THR A 205 11.28 -8.44 -5.19
C THR A 205 11.56 -9.84 -5.70
N LEU A 206 11.51 -10.05 -7.01
CA LEU A 206 11.85 -11.34 -7.62
C LEU A 206 13.30 -11.77 -7.32
N VAL A 207 14.21 -10.79 -7.36
CA VAL A 207 15.60 -10.96 -6.96
C VAL A 207 15.85 -10.07 -5.76
N GLU A 208 16.36 -10.64 -4.67
CA GLU A 208 16.61 -9.90 -3.43
C GLU A 208 17.48 -8.66 -3.67
N ARG A 209 17.12 -7.55 -3.02
CA ARG A 209 17.83 -6.28 -3.05
C ARG A 209 18.34 -5.93 -1.65
N PRO A 210 19.61 -6.16 -1.34
CA PRO A 210 20.16 -5.91 -0.01
C PRO A 210 19.98 -4.47 0.48
N GLU A 211 20.03 -3.49 -0.43
CA GLU A 211 19.80 -2.08 -0.12
C GLU A 211 18.36 -1.80 0.32
N LEU A 212 17.37 -2.50 -0.26
CA LEU A 212 15.97 -2.41 0.17
C LEU A 212 15.79 -3.02 1.56
N VAL A 213 16.35 -4.20 1.79
CA VAL A 213 16.33 -4.86 3.10
C VAL A 213 16.96 -3.97 4.16
N ALA A 214 18.12 -3.36 3.87
CA ALA A 214 18.78 -2.43 4.80
C ALA A 214 17.94 -1.16 5.07
N ALA A 215 17.23 -0.66 4.06
CA ALA A 215 16.34 0.50 4.22
C ALA A 215 15.16 0.20 5.13
N PHE A 216 14.54 -0.98 4.99
CA PHE A 216 13.43 -1.43 5.82
C PHE A 216 13.84 -1.76 7.26
N ALA A 217 15.11 -2.16 7.47
CA ALA A 217 15.66 -2.44 8.80
C ALA A 217 15.99 -1.18 9.63
N ARG A 218 15.84 0.05 9.09
CA ARG A 218 16.08 1.28 9.85
C ARG A 218 15.10 1.41 11.01
N PRO A 219 15.54 1.56 12.27
CA PRO A 219 14.69 1.37 13.46
C PRO A 219 13.38 2.17 13.44
N ARG A 220 13.45 3.49 13.21
CA ARG A 220 12.25 4.33 13.22
C ARG A 220 11.27 3.98 12.10
N TYR A 221 11.79 3.64 10.91
CA TYR A 221 10.96 3.20 9.79
C TYR A 221 10.34 1.83 10.08
N ALA A 222 11.18 0.86 10.49
CA ALA A 222 10.73 -0.49 10.81
C ALA A 222 9.62 -0.49 11.87
N LEU A 223 9.80 0.30 12.94
CA LEU A 223 8.82 0.38 14.01
C LEU A 223 7.48 0.95 13.56
N ALA A 224 7.48 2.03 12.78
CA ALA A 224 6.26 2.61 12.25
C ALA A 224 5.57 1.67 11.26
N PHE A 225 6.34 1.11 10.33
CA PHE A 225 5.85 0.21 9.30
C PHE A 225 5.22 -1.05 9.92
N ALA A 226 5.96 -1.76 10.78
CA ALA A 226 5.47 -2.98 11.41
C ALA A 226 4.26 -2.75 12.34
N ARG A 227 4.25 -1.65 13.12
CA ARG A 227 3.10 -1.29 13.97
C ARG A 227 1.85 -1.04 13.16
N ILE A 228 1.94 -0.27 12.09
CA ILE A 228 0.78 0.02 11.24
C ILE A 228 0.30 -1.26 10.55
N GLU A 229 1.18 -2.00 9.87
CA GLU A 229 0.81 -3.23 9.19
C GLU A 229 0.14 -4.24 10.11
N ASN A 230 0.79 -4.54 11.24
CA ASN A 230 0.25 -5.48 12.20
C ASN A 230 -1.10 -5.02 12.78
N HIS A 231 -1.24 -3.74 13.07
CA HIS A 231 -2.49 -3.14 13.53
C HIS A 231 -3.64 -3.40 12.52
N TYR A 232 -3.37 -3.24 11.23
CA TYR A 232 -4.36 -3.54 10.19
C TYR A 232 -4.64 -5.03 10.08
N PHE A 233 -3.63 -5.88 10.19
CA PHE A 233 -3.80 -7.34 10.02
C PHE A 233 -4.55 -7.97 11.20
N VAL A 234 -4.24 -7.58 12.43
CA VAL A 234 -4.99 -8.02 13.63
C VAL A 234 -6.46 -7.65 13.52
N ASN A 235 -6.76 -6.45 13.04
CA ASN A 235 -8.12 -5.93 12.91
C ASN A 235 -8.76 -6.25 11.55
N ARG A 236 -8.12 -7.09 10.70
CA ARG A 236 -8.62 -7.45 9.35
C ARG A 236 -8.97 -6.23 8.49
N GLY A 237 -8.23 -5.12 8.66
CA GLY A 237 -8.48 -3.85 7.98
C GLY A 237 -9.89 -3.29 8.17
N TRP A 238 -10.63 -3.72 9.20
CA TRP A 238 -12.06 -3.36 9.40
C TRP A 238 -12.93 -3.69 8.18
N LEU A 239 -12.55 -4.70 7.41
CA LEU A 239 -13.28 -5.23 6.27
C LEU A 239 -13.93 -6.57 6.64
N ALA A 240 -15.14 -6.82 6.15
CA ALA A 240 -15.71 -8.16 6.21
C ALA A 240 -14.92 -9.12 5.29
N GLU A 241 -14.86 -10.39 5.66
CA GLU A 241 -14.15 -11.40 4.85
C GLU A 241 -14.63 -11.41 3.40
N GLY A 242 -13.70 -11.21 2.45
CA GLY A 242 -13.98 -11.17 1.02
C GLY A 242 -14.79 -9.95 0.53
N GLN A 243 -14.95 -8.91 1.36
CA GLN A 243 -15.79 -7.74 1.05
C GLN A 243 -15.42 -7.09 -0.29
N LEU A 244 -14.15 -6.82 -0.53
CA LEU A 244 -13.71 -6.08 -1.72
C LEU A 244 -13.99 -6.84 -3.03
N LEU A 245 -13.91 -8.17 -3.01
CA LEU A 245 -14.27 -8.99 -4.16
C LEU A 245 -15.79 -9.12 -4.34
N ARG A 246 -16.50 -9.34 -3.24
CA ARG A 246 -17.98 -9.40 -3.28
C ARG A 246 -18.59 -8.10 -3.80
N ASP A 247 -18.01 -6.98 -3.41
CA ASP A 247 -18.50 -5.64 -3.74
C ASP A 247 -17.89 -5.09 -5.05
N ALA A 248 -17.12 -5.89 -5.81
CA ALA A 248 -16.51 -5.49 -7.07
C ALA A 248 -17.53 -5.02 -8.12
N GLY A 249 -18.80 -5.45 -8.03
CA GLY A 249 -19.88 -4.95 -8.84
C GLY A 249 -20.12 -3.43 -8.72
N LYS A 250 -19.72 -2.80 -7.63
CA LYS A 250 -19.78 -1.33 -7.45
C LYS A 250 -18.80 -0.57 -8.33
N LEU A 251 -17.82 -1.27 -8.92
CA LEU A 251 -16.83 -0.71 -9.85
C LEU A 251 -17.33 -0.69 -11.30
N VAL A 252 -18.56 -1.14 -11.56
CA VAL A 252 -19.15 -1.11 -12.91
C VAL A 252 -19.19 0.32 -13.42
N GLY A 253 -18.63 0.53 -14.64
CA GLY A 253 -18.52 1.84 -15.25
C GLY A 253 -17.20 2.59 -14.93
N ILE A 254 -16.39 2.09 -14.01
CA ILE A 254 -15.03 2.58 -13.76
C ILE A 254 -14.05 1.68 -14.55
N PRO A 255 -13.37 2.19 -15.58
CA PRO A 255 -12.35 1.43 -16.27
C PRO A 255 -11.12 1.25 -15.40
N GLY A 256 -10.40 0.13 -15.55
CA GLY A 256 -9.21 -0.09 -14.76
C GLY A 256 -8.20 -1.04 -15.38
N VAL A 257 -6.96 -0.91 -14.92
CA VAL A 257 -5.86 -1.81 -15.26
C VAL A 257 -5.28 -2.39 -13.98
N ILE A 258 -5.19 -3.72 -13.94
CA ILE A 258 -4.54 -4.49 -12.88
C ILE A 258 -3.20 -4.98 -13.43
N VAL A 259 -2.09 -4.57 -12.83
CA VAL A 259 -0.74 -5.04 -13.15
C VAL A 259 -0.26 -5.99 -12.05
N GLN A 260 0.09 -7.21 -12.43
CA GLN A 260 0.43 -8.26 -11.47
C GLN A 260 1.68 -9.03 -11.91
N GLY A 261 2.65 -9.16 -11.01
CA GLY A 261 3.79 -10.04 -11.21
C GLY A 261 3.40 -11.51 -11.09
N ARG A 262 3.89 -12.36 -11.98
CA ARG A 262 3.61 -13.80 -11.97
C ARG A 262 4.12 -14.46 -10.70
N TYR A 263 5.27 -14.01 -10.21
CA TYR A 263 5.97 -14.55 -9.04
C TYR A 263 5.86 -13.65 -7.81
N ASP A 264 4.78 -12.88 -7.74
CA ASP A 264 4.47 -12.06 -6.58
C ASP A 264 4.19 -12.97 -5.36
N VAL A 265 5.10 -12.95 -4.40
CA VAL A 265 5.01 -13.75 -3.18
C VAL A 265 4.20 -13.05 -2.11
N ALA A 266 4.28 -11.73 -2.02
CA ALA A 266 3.55 -10.96 -1.02
C ALA A 266 2.04 -11.00 -1.27
N THR A 267 1.63 -10.77 -2.53
CA THR A 267 0.23 -10.80 -2.96
C THR A 267 0.06 -11.70 -4.20
N PRO A 268 -0.13 -13.01 -3.98
CA PRO A 268 -0.16 -13.99 -5.06
C PRO A 268 -1.16 -13.67 -6.17
N ALA A 269 -0.75 -13.96 -7.40
CA ALA A 269 -1.47 -13.60 -8.63
C ALA A 269 -2.96 -14.07 -8.68
N VAL A 270 -3.33 -15.04 -7.85
CA VAL A 270 -4.71 -15.54 -7.78
C VAL A 270 -5.68 -14.44 -7.35
N THR A 271 -5.28 -13.53 -6.44
CA THR A 271 -6.13 -12.44 -5.98
C THR A 271 -6.42 -11.44 -7.09
N ALA A 272 -5.39 -11.05 -7.86
CA ALA A 272 -5.56 -10.17 -9.03
C ALA A 272 -6.46 -10.81 -10.11
N TRP A 273 -6.31 -12.12 -10.32
CA TRP A 273 -7.16 -12.88 -11.24
C TRP A 273 -8.62 -12.91 -10.79
N GLU A 274 -8.88 -13.15 -9.51
CA GLU A 274 -10.23 -13.17 -8.95
C GLU A 274 -10.90 -11.79 -9.02
N LEU A 275 -10.14 -10.72 -8.73
CA LEU A 275 -10.64 -9.35 -8.87
C LEU A 275 -11.00 -9.03 -10.32
N HIS A 276 -10.12 -9.35 -11.28
CA HIS A 276 -10.39 -9.17 -12.70
C HIS A 276 -11.67 -9.89 -13.14
N ARG A 277 -11.88 -11.11 -12.65
CA ARG A 277 -13.10 -11.88 -12.95
C ARG A 277 -14.37 -11.25 -12.37
N ALA A 278 -14.24 -10.58 -11.22
CA ALA A 278 -15.36 -9.93 -10.52
C ALA A 278 -15.62 -8.48 -10.99
N TRP A 279 -14.67 -7.87 -11.69
CA TRP A 279 -14.75 -6.49 -12.16
C TRP A 279 -14.70 -6.39 -13.69
N PRO A 280 -15.87 -6.33 -14.37
CA PRO A 280 -15.96 -6.40 -15.83
C PRO A 280 -15.27 -5.27 -16.60
N GLY A 281 -15.04 -4.13 -15.98
CA GLY A 281 -14.36 -2.97 -16.59
C GLY A 281 -12.82 -3.03 -16.51
N SER A 282 -12.25 -4.08 -15.92
CA SER A 282 -10.81 -4.20 -15.71
C SER A 282 -10.10 -4.93 -16.86
N GLU A 283 -8.83 -4.57 -17.05
CA GLU A 283 -7.85 -5.32 -17.83
C GLU A 283 -6.80 -5.91 -16.87
N LEU A 284 -6.40 -7.15 -17.05
CA LEU A 284 -5.34 -7.79 -16.26
C LEU A 284 -4.08 -7.96 -17.11
N VAL A 285 -3.02 -7.27 -16.70
CA VAL A 285 -1.67 -7.39 -17.27
C VAL A 285 -0.82 -8.27 -16.34
N MET A 286 -0.63 -9.54 -16.74
CA MET A 286 0.23 -10.46 -16.02
C MET A 286 1.67 -10.35 -16.52
N VAL A 287 2.59 -9.89 -15.68
CA VAL A 287 4.01 -9.76 -16.01
C VAL A 287 4.73 -11.08 -15.70
N PRO A 288 5.24 -11.81 -16.71
CA PRO A 288 5.64 -13.21 -16.55
C PRO A 288 6.94 -13.42 -15.77
N ASP A 289 7.78 -12.40 -15.65
CA ASP A 289 9.13 -12.42 -15.10
C ASP A 289 9.32 -11.41 -13.95
N ALA A 290 8.28 -11.16 -13.16
CA ALA A 290 8.30 -10.18 -12.08
C ALA A 290 7.66 -10.70 -10.79
N GLY A 291 8.12 -10.13 -9.67
CA GLY A 291 7.57 -10.26 -8.33
C GLY A 291 6.59 -9.14 -8.00
N HIS A 292 6.70 -8.60 -6.76
CA HIS A 292 5.76 -7.60 -6.22
C HIS A 292 6.17 -6.15 -6.52
N ALA A 293 7.47 -5.83 -6.57
CA ALA A 293 7.93 -4.45 -6.57
C ALA A 293 7.50 -3.67 -7.83
N TYR A 294 7.06 -2.42 -7.65
CA TYR A 294 6.55 -1.59 -8.74
C TYR A 294 7.64 -1.20 -9.75
N ASP A 295 8.90 -1.18 -9.33
CA ASP A 295 10.07 -0.75 -10.11
C ASP A 295 10.78 -1.92 -10.82
N GLU A 296 10.26 -3.14 -10.74
CA GLU A 296 10.72 -4.23 -11.61
C GLU A 296 10.39 -3.91 -13.06
N PRO A 297 11.32 -4.13 -14.01
CA PRO A 297 11.22 -3.57 -15.36
C PRO A 297 9.89 -3.84 -16.07
N GLY A 298 9.38 -5.06 -15.99
CA GLY A 298 8.11 -5.44 -16.61
C GLY A 298 6.90 -4.79 -15.94
N ILE A 299 6.88 -4.74 -14.60
CA ILE A 299 5.83 -4.08 -13.83
C ILE A 299 5.83 -2.59 -14.13
N LEU A 300 6.99 -1.93 -14.03
CA LEU A 300 7.14 -0.51 -14.28
C LEU A 300 6.67 -0.12 -15.68
N LYS A 301 7.07 -0.89 -16.71
CA LYS A 301 6.63 -0.66 -18.09
C LYS A 301 5.11 -0.75 -18.21
N ALA A 302 4.49 -1.75 -17.59
CA ALA A 302 3.04 -1.95 -17.64
C ALA A 302 2.28 -0.83 -16.89
N LEU A 303 2.80 -0.38 -15.74
CA LEU A 303 2.21 0.72 -14.96
C LEU A 303 2.25 2.04 -15.71
N VAL A 304 3.40 2.38 -16.31
CA VAL A 304 3.52 3.61 -17.12
C VAL A 304 2.62 3.53 -18.35
N ALA A 305 2.52 2.38 -19.01
CA ALA A 305 1.59 2.22 -20.14
C ALA A 305 0.12 2.37 -19.72
N ALA A 306 -0.24 1.91 -18.52
CA ALA A 306 -1.60 2.07 -17.98
C ALA A 306 -1.91 3.55 -17.67
N THR A 307 -0.98 4.28 -17.04
CA THR A 307 -1.16 5.71 -16.80
C THR A 307 -1.18 6.53 -18.08
N ASP A 308 -0.35 6.18 -19.08
CA ASP A 308 -0.33 6.85 -20.39
C ASP A 308 -1.66 6.67 -21.17
N ARG A 309 -2.28 5.52 -21.01
CA ARG A 309 -3.58 5.23 -21.64
C ARG A 309 -4.71 6.11 -21.10
N PHE A 310 -4.62 6.50 -19.84
CA PHE A 310 -5.66 7.27 -19.14
C PHE A 310 -5.37 8.76 -19.02
N ARG A 311 -4.30 9.25 -19.60
CA ARG A 311 -3.94 10.69 -19.60
C ARG A 311 -4.89 11.54 -20.47
#